data_a7efcca0f30868e36ec1bac10633248c
#
_entry.id   a7efcca0f30868e36ec1bac10633248c
#
_cell.length_a   1.000
_cell.length_b   1.000
_cell.length_c   1.000
_cell.angle_alpha   90.00
_cell.angle_beta   90.00
_cell.angle_gamma   90.00
#
_symmetry.space_group_name_H-M   'P 1'
#
loop_
_entity.id
_entity.type
_entity.pdbx_description
1 polymer ?
#
loop_
_entity_poly.entity_id
_entity_poly.type
_entity_poly.pdbx_seq_one_letter_code
_entity_poly.pdbx_strand_id
1 'polypeptide(L)'
;VSDAHIHRFGPADGPLVLALHGLTGHGRRWGALADGHLPEVRVVAPDLRGHGRASSLPPWTFEQIVDDLVPLLTEPAVVVAHSFGAAVAIHLSRHRPDLVRALVLLDPAIGLDPVLLHDIAEAGLARPDYADIAEARRDKLETAWADVDPGLLEAELAEHLVGTPEGRVTWRMRLPAVTSYWGQLARELVLPPPRIPTVLVRAGKSPFVTPATVAAFATLPHFTLHEFDCDHMVAQARPAETTDVVRSVL
;
A
#
# COMPACT_ATOMS: atom_id res chain seq x y z
N VAL A 1 23.14 6.69 2.22
CA VAL A 1 22.78 5.35 1.77
C VAL A 1 21.41 5.06 2.36
N SER A 2 20.38 4.86 1.51
CA SER A 2 19.04 4.57 1.99
C SER A 2 19.03 3.20 2.66
N ASP A 3 18.59 3.12 3.92
CA ASP A 3 18.34 1.86 4.65
C ASP A 3 17.05 1.17 4.15
N ALA A 4 16.76 1.28 2.85
CA ALA A 4 15.59 0.68 2.24
C ALA A 4 15.77 -0.84 2.11
N HIS A 5 14.87 -1.60 2.71
CA HIS A 5 14.73 -3.02 2.42
C HIS A 5 13.83 -3.18 1.19
N ILE A 6 14.34 -3.81 0.12
CA ILE A 6 13.69 -3.83 -1.19
C ILE A 6 13.52 -5.27 -1.65
N HIS A 7 12.30 -5.65 -1.96
CA HIS A 7 11.97 -6.88 -2.65
C HIS A 7 11.94 -6.62 -4.16
N ARG A 8 12.49 -7.55 -4.94
CA ARG A 8 12.52 -7.49 -6.41
C ARG A 8 11.97 -8.78 -6.97
N PHE A 9 11.08 -8.65 -7.96
CA PHE A 9 10.45 -9.79 -8.63
C PHE A 9 10.50 -9.57 -10.14
N GLY A 10 10.41 -10.68 -10.88
CA GLY A 10 10.41 -10.69 -12.34
C GLY A 10 11.76 -10.37 -12.99
N PRO A 11 11.78 -10.25 -14.32
CA PRO A 11 12.99 -10.06 -15.10
C PRO A 11 13.56 -8.64 -14.97
N ALA A 12 14.89 -8.53 -15.02
CA ALA A 12 15.59 -7.25 -14.85
C ALA A 12 15.34 -6.25 -16.00
N ASP A 13 14.99 -6.74 -17.17
CA ASP A 13 14.72 -6.00 -18.40
C ASP A 13 13.22 -5.79 -18.69
N GLY A 14 12.33 -6.26 -17.80
CA GLY A 14 10.89 -6.05 -17.90
C GLY A 14 10.49 -4.60 -17.63
N PRO A 15 9.25 -4.20 -18.03
CA PRO A 15 8.69 -2.90 -17.69
C PRO A 15 8.75 -2.65 -16.18
N LEU A 16 9.22 -1.46 -15.77
CA LEU A 16 9.38 -1.15 -14.34
C LEU A 16 8.05 -0.81 -13.67
N VAL A 17 7.74 -1.55 -12.62
CA VAL A 17 6.66 -1.27 -11.68
C VAL A 17 7.25 -1.01 -10.29
N LEU A 18 6.92 0.15 -9.70
CA LEU A 18 7.12 0.41 -8.28
C LEU A 18 5.85 0.03 -7.54
N ALA A 19 5.94 -0.94 -6.61
CA ALA A 19 4.80 -1.45 -5.87
C ALA A 19 4.85 -1.02 -4.39
N LEU A 20 3.87 -0.21 -3.96
CA LEU A 20 3.82 0.39 -2.62
C LEU A 20 2.71 -0.23 -1.78
N HIS A 21 3.07 -0.80 -0.64
CA HIS A 21 2.14 -1.47 0.28
C HIS A 21 1.33 -0.47 1.13
N GLY A 22 0.20 -0.92 1.68
CA GLY A 22 -0.62 -0.18 2.63
C GLY A 22 0.00 -0.07 4.02
N LEU A 23 -0.62 0.72 4.89
CA LEU A 23 -0.24 0.82 6.30
C LEU A 23 -0.27 -0.59 6.93
N THR A 24 0.64 -0.88 7.83
CA THR A 24 0.86 -2.21 8.42
C THR A 24 1.32 -3.31 7.44
N GLY A 25 1.69 -2.94 6.21
CA GLY A 25 2.16 -3.89 5.20
C GLY A 25 3.68 -4.00 5.09
N HIS A 26 4.11 -4.64 4.02
CA HIS A 26 5.52 -4.80 3.65
C HIS A 26 5.65 -5.10 2.14
N GLY A 27 6.84 -4.86 1.57
CA GLY A 27 7.07 -5.03 0.12
C GLY A 27 6.92 -6.48 -0.38
N ARG A 28 7.27 -7.48 0.44
CA ARG A 28 7.16 -8.89 0.03
C ARG A 28 5.72 -9.33 -0.26
N ARG A 29 4.72 -8.63 0.27
CA ARG A 29 3.28 -8.88 -0.01
C ARG A 29 2.95 -8.86 -1.50
N TRP A 30 3.72 -8.15 -2.32
CA TRP A 30 3.54 -8.07 -3.77
C TRP A 30 4.04 -9.31 -4.53
N GLY A 31 4.80 -10.22 -3.85
CA GLY A 31 5.43 -11.37 -4.49
C GLY A 31 4.44 -12.30 -5.18
N ALA A 32 3.33 -12.65 -4.54
CA ALA A 32 2.34 -13.53 -5.13
C ALA A 32 1.71 -12.95 -6.41
N LEU A 33 1.43 -11.63 -6.42
CA LEU A 33 0.94 -10.95 -7.62
C LEU A 33 2.02 -10.91 -8.71
N ALA A 34 3.26 -10.56 -8.36
CA ALA A 34 4.35 -10.44 -9.30
C ALA A 34 4.71 -11.79 -9.94
N ASP A 35 5.00 -12.81 -9.12
CA ASP A 35 5.46 -14.11 -9.61
C ASP A 35 4.35 -14.91 -10.28
N GLY A 36 3.11 -14.82 -9.77
CA GLY A 36 1.98 -15.60 -10.26
C GLY A 36 1.21 -14.95 -11.42
N HIS A 37 1.21 -13.64 -11.52
CA HIS A 37 0.32 -12.92 -12.43
C HIS A 37 1.00 -11.88 -13.34
N LEU A 38 2.21 -11.43 -13.01
CA LEU A 38 3.00 -10.44 -13.75
C LEU A 38 4.45 -10.91 -13.99
N PRO A 39 4.68 -12.14 -14.46
CA PRO A 39 6.04 -12.69 -14.56
C PRO A 39 6.92 -11.94 -15.57
N GLU A 40 6.33 -11.17 -16.47
CA GLU A 40 7.02 -10.34 -17.47
C GLU A 40 7.45 -8.97 -16.95
N VAL A 41 7.01 -8.58 -15.75
CA VAL A 41 7.18 -7.24 -15.21
C VAL A 41 8.29 -7.22 -14.16
N ARG A 42 9.17 -6.23 -14.23
CA ARG A 42 10.16 -5.94 -13.18
C ARG A 42 9.51 -5.17 -12.04
N VAL A 43 9.22 -5.84 -10.94
CA VAL A 43 8.60 -5.23 -9.76
C VAL A 43 9.65 -4.86 -8.72
N VAL A 44 9.66 -3.61 -8.31
CA VAL A 44 10.44 -3.08 -7.18
C VAL A 44 9.47 -2.74 -6.06
N ALA A 45 9.54 -3.47 -4.95
CA ALA A 45 8.61 -3.35 -3.83
C ALA A 45 9.38 -3.11 -2.53
N PRO A 46 9.61 -1.84 -2.14
CA PRO A 46 10.27 -1.52 -0.87
C PRO A 46 9.36 -1.75 0.32
N ASP A 47 9.95 -2.09 1.47
CA ASP A 47 9.35 -1.83 2.76
C ASP A 47 9.39 -0.32 2.98
N LEU A 48 8.23 0.30 3.25
CA LEU A 48 8.16 1.74 3.51
C LEU A 48 8.72 2.05 4.91
N ARG A 49 9.28 3.24 5.10
CA ARG A 49 9.84 3.69 6.39
C ARG A 49 8.89 3.39 7.55
N GLY A 50 9.40 2.82 8.64
CA GLY A 50 8.61 2.38 9.80
C GLY A 50 7.95 1.03 9.65
N HIS A 51 8.08 0.36 8.49
CA HIS A 51 7.48 -0.94 8.19
C HIS A 51 8.55 -1.99 7.84
N GLY A 52 8.20 -3.25 8.02
CA GLY A 52 9.03 -4.38 7.62
C GLY A 52 10.44 -4.29 8.19
N ARG A 53 11.42 -4.31 7.30
CA ARG A 53 12.85 -4.21 7.62
C ARG A 53 13.47 -2.88 7.17
N ALA A 54 12.65 -1.89 6.77
CA ALA A 54 13.11 -0.55 6.44
C ALA A 54 13.51 0.24 7.69
N SER A 55 14.12 1.43 7.47
CA SER A 55 14.47 2.35 8.55
C SER A 55 13.28 2.63 9.47
N SER A 56 13.52 2.52 10.77
CA SER A 56 12.53 2.82 11.81
C SER A 56 12.60 4.25 12.32
N LEU A 57 13.54 5.06 11.80
CA LEU A 57 13.81 6.40 12.31
C LEU A 57 12.87 7.45 11.70
N PRO A 58 12.46 8.49 12.47
CA PRO A 58 11.75 9.64 11.92
C PRO A 58 12.64 10.46 10.94
N PRO A 59 12.07 11.41 10.20
CA PRO A 59 10.66 11.81 10.26
C PRO A 59 9.75 10.82 9.54
N TRP A 60 8.53 10.65 10.09
CA TRP A 60 7.50 9.78 9.53
C TRP A 60 6.45 10.62 8.80
N THR A 61 6.82 11.11 7.63
CA THR A 61 5.98 11.95 6.76
C THR A 61 5.95 11.40 5.35
N PHE A 62 4.96 11.80 4.55
CA PHE A 62 4.91 11.43 3.13
C PHE A 62 6.15 11.92 2.38
N GLU A 63 6.59 13.14 2.66
CA GLU A 63 7.75 13.76 2.03
C GLU A 63 9.01 12.92 2.24
N GLN A 64 9.24 12.46 3.49
CA GLN A 64 10.40 11.63 3.78
C GLN A 64 10.32 10.26 3.10
N ILE A 65 9.13 9.65 3.03
CA ILE A 65 8.98 8.39 2.29
C ILE A 65 9.26 8.62 0.81
N VAL A 66 8.79 9.70 0.23
CA VAL A 66 9.08 10.06 -1.17
C VAL A 66 10.59 10.21 -1.40
N ASP A 67 11.30 10.90 -0.50
CA ASP A 67 12.77 11.03 -0.57
C ASP A 67 13.48 9.66 -0.49
N ASP A 68 12.96 8.71 0.29
CA ASP A 68 13.47 7.35 0.35
C ASP A 68 13.21 6.56 -0.95
N LEU A 69 12.11 6.85 -1.67
CA LEU A 69 11.72 6.14 -2.90
C LEU A 69 12.44 6.65 -4.16
N VAL A 70 12.70 7.96 -4.25
CA VAL A 70 13.32 8.56 -5.45
C VAL A 70 14.59 7.85 -5.90
N PRO A 71 15.54 7.48 -5.02
CA PRO A 71 16.75 6.77 -5.42
C PRO A 71 16.53 5.35 -5.97
N LEU A 72 15.35 4.78 -5.80
CA LEU A 72 15.01 3.44 -6.32
C LEU A 72 14.58 3.47 -7.79
N LEU A 73 14.24 4.65 -8.30
CA LEU A 73 13.73 4.85 -9.65
C LEU A 73 14.84 5.40 -10.55
N THR A 74 15.37 4.55 -11.42
CA THR A 74 16.38 4.90 -12.43
C THR A 74 15.77 5.31 -13.76
N GLU A 75 14.47 5.11 -13.92
CA GLU A 75 13.66 5.42 -15.09
C GLU A 75 12.19 5.63 -14.68
N PRO A 76 11.33 6.21 -15.54
CA PRO A 76 9.91 6.36 -15.24
C PRO A 76 9.22 5.00 -15.06
N ALA A 77 8.50 4.84 -13.93
CA ALA A 77 7.82 3.61 -13.55
C ALA A 77 6.30 3.76 -13.58
N VAL A 78 5.58 2.67 -13.82
CA VAL A 78 4.19 2.55 -13.38
C VAL A 78 4.20 2.34 -11.86
N VAL A 79 3.44 3.14 -11.11
CA VAL A 79 3.37 3.02 -9.65
C VAL A 79 2.06 2.34 -9.28
N VAL A 80 2.14 1.10 -8.78
CA VAL A 80 1.01 0.34 -8.25
C VAL A 80 1.02 0.47 -6.74
N ALA A 81 -0.03 1.02 -6.16
CA ALA A 81 0.01 1.40 -4.75
C ALA A 81 -1.32 1.10 -4.05
N HIS A 82 -1.25 0.47 -2.88
CA HIS A 82 -2.39 0.08 -2.08
C HIS A 82 -2.56 1.00 -0.87
N SER A 83 -3.81 1.46 -0.62
CA SER A 83 -4.19 2.13 0.64
C SER A 83 -3.28 3.34 0.97
N PHE A 84 -2.57 3.31 2.09
CA PHE A 84 -1.55 4.29 2.50
C PHE A 84 -0.48 4.52 1.42
N GLY A 85 -0.01 3.43 0.79
CA GLY A 85 0.94 3.53 -0.31
C GLY A 85 0.42 4.36 -1.49
N ALA A 86 -0.90 4.39 -1.70
CA ALA A 86 -1.51 5.22 -2.74
C ALA A 86 -1.40 6.72 -2.43
N ALA A 87 -1.55 7.13 -1.15
CA ALA A 87 -1.26 8.50 -0.75
C ALA A 87 0.21 8.86 -1.01
N VAL A 88 1.14 7.97 -0.65
CA VAL A 88 2.57 8.14 -0.95
C VAL A 88 2.83 8.26 -2.46
N ALA A 89 2.18 7.41 -3.29
CA ALA A 89 2.31 7.44 -4.76
C ALA A 89 1.86 8.78 -5.35
N ILE A 90 0.78 9.36 -4.84
CA ILE A 90 0.30 10.68 -5.25
C ILE A 90 1.35 11.75 -4.90
N HIS A 91 1.89 11.74 -3.69
CA HIS A 91 2.95 12.66 -3.27
C HIS A 91 4.22 12.48 -4.12
N LEU A 92 4.64 11.25 -4.42
CA LEU A 92 5.74 10.96 -5.33
C LEU A 92 5.49 11.56 -6.72
N SER A 93 4.29 11.35 -7.29
CA SER A 93 3.92 11.86 -8.61
C SER A 93 3.92 13.39 -8.70
N ARG A 94 3.65 14.07 -7.59
CA ARG A 94 3.68 15.53 -7.47
C ARG A 94 5.11 16.07 -7.31
N HIS A 95 5.93 15.36 -6.55
CA HIS A 95 7.31 15.74 -6.28
C HIS A 95 8.24 15.44 -7.47
N ARG A 96 8.09 14.26 -8.08
CA ARG A 96 8.90 13.77 -9.21
C ARG A 96 8.00 13.21 -10.32
N PRO A 97 7.24 14.09 -10.99
CA PRO A 97 6.33 13.66 -12.06
C PRO A 97 7.07 13.10 -13.29
N ASP A 98 8.36 13.34 -13.40
CA ASP A 98 9.26 12.79 -14.41
C ASP A 98 9.56 11.29 -14.18
N LEU A 99 9.42 10.80 -12.96
CA LEU A 99 9.66 9.41 -12.59
C LEU A 99 8.38 8.55 -12.55
N VAL A 100 7.20 9.14 -12.77
CA VAL A 100 5.92 8.42 -12.72
C VAL A 100 5.25 8.43 -14.09
N ARG A 101 5.17 7.23 -14.69
CA ARG A 101 4.55 7.03 -16.01
C ARG A 101 3.04 6.95 -15.91
N ALA A 102 2.52 6.22 -14.92
CA ALA A 102 1.11 6.09 -14.59
C ALA A 102 0.92 5.68 -13.13
N LEU A 103 -0.27 5.91 -12.59
CA LEU A 103 -0.68 5.48 -11.25
C LEU A 103 -1.78 4.43 -11.32
N VAL A 104 -1.63 3.34 -10.57
CA VAL A 104 -2.69 2.37 -10.25
C VAL A 104 -2.89 2.40 -8.75
N LEU A 105 -3.97 3.01 -8.30
CA LEU A 105 -4.29 3.25 -6.90
C LEU A 105 -5.35 2.25 -6.44
N LEU A 106 -4.93 1.25 -5.67
CA LEU A 106 -5.78 0.16 -5.18
C LEU A 106 -6.37 0.55 -3.83
N ASP A 107 -7.65 0.82 -3.79
CA ASP A 107 -8.43 1.25 -2.63
C ASP A 107 -7.70 2.28 -1.76
N PRO A 108 -7.39 3.47 -2.33
CA PRO A 108 -6.53 4.46 -1.70
C PRO A 108 -7.12 5.00 -0.39
N ALA A 109 -6.30 5.07 0.65
CA ALA A 109 -6.57 5.76 1.91
C ALA A 109 -6.01 7.18 1.81
N ILE A 110 -6.85 8.16 1.49
CA ILE A 110 -6.46 9.56 1.26
C ILE A 110 -7.57 10.52 1.67
N GLY A 111 -7.23 11.63 2.32
CA GLY A 111 -8.19 12.62 2.75
C GLY A 111 -9.28 12.05 3.65
N LEU A 112 -8.90 11.14 4.54
CA LEU A 112 -9.83 10.42 5.38
C LEU A 112 -10.37 11.31 6.51
N ASP A 113 -11.58 10.99 6.98
CA ASP A 113 -12.22 11.71 8.09
C ASP A 113 -11.33 11.63 9.35
N PRO A 114 -10.96 12.77 9.96
CA PRO A 114 -10.13 12.79 11.17
C PRO A 114 -10.75 12.05 12.36
N VAL A 115 -12.08 11.99 12.48
CA VAL A 115 -12.77 11.26 13.56
C VAL A 115 -12.56 9.75 13.35
N LEU A 116 -12.78 9.26 12.13
CA LEU A 116 -12.51 7.85 11.80
C LEU A 116 -11.05 7.48 12.09
N LEU A 117 -10.11 8.34 11.73
CA LEU A 117 -8.68 8.09 11.94
C LEU A 117 -8.29 8.11 13.42
N HIS A 118 -8.91 9.00 14.22
CA HIS A 118 -8.75 9.01 15.66
C HIS A 118 -9.19 7.67 16.27
N ASP A 119 -10.39 7.20 15.94
CA ASP A 119 -10.93 5.94 16.46
C ASP A 119 -10.06 4.72 16.08
N ILE A 120 -9.57 4.68 14.83
CA ILE A 120 -8.65 3.63 14.36
C ILE A 120 -7.31 3.69 15.14
N ALA A 121 -6.77 4.88 15.36
CA ALA A 121 -5.51 5.05 16.09
C ALA A 121 -5.65 4.62 17.55
N GLU A 122 -6.72 5.02 18.24
CA GLU A 122 -7.01 4.61 19.61
C GLU A 122 -7.19 3.09 19.72
N ALA A 123 -7.94 2.48 18.80
CA ALA A 123 -8.12 1.02 18.75
C ALA A 123 -6.78 0.29 18.54
N GLY A 124 -5.92 0.80 17.66
CA GLY A 124 -4.59 0.24 17.40
C GLY A 124 -3.64 0.37 18.59
N LEU A 125 -3.72 1.48 19.33
CA LEU A 125 -2.95 1.68 20.56
C LEU A 125 -3.44 0.79 21.70
N ALA A 126 -4.74 0.54 21.79
CA ALA A 126 -5.33 -0.33 22.82
C ALA A 126 -4.97 -1.80 22.62
N ARG A 127 -4.66 -2.22 21.38
CA ARG A 127 -4.28 -3.60 21.02
C ARG A 127 -3.02 -3.60 20.13
N PRO A 128 -1.84 -3.30 20.67
CA PRO A 128 -0.60 -3.21 19.89
C PRO A 128 -0.02 -4.57 19.49
N ASP A 129 -0.52 -5.65 20.09
CA ASP A 129 -0.05 -7.02 19.90
C ASP A 129 -1.17 -8.05 20.14
N TYR A 130 -0.86 -9.32 19.88
CA TYR A 130 -1.77 -10.46 20.01
C TYR A 130 -1.20 -11.50 20.97
N ALA A 131 -2.07 -12.25 21.64
CA ALA A 131 -1.64 -13.34 22.51
C ALA A 131 -0.83 -14.41 21.74
N ASP A 132 -1.28 -14.72 20.53
CA ASP A 132 -0.65 -15.71 19.65
C ASP A 132 -1.00 -15.49 18.16
N ILE A 133 -0.44 -16.34 17.30
CA ILE A 133 -0.70 -16.31 15.86
C ILE A 133 -2.18 -16.57 15.53
N ALA A 134 -2.89 -17.37 16.33
CA ALA A 134 -4.29 -17.68 16.08
C ALA A 134 -5.18 -16.45 16.32
N GLU A 135 -4.87 -15.63 17.32
CA GLU A 135 -5.57 -14.36 17.54
C GLU A 135 -5.29 -13.38 16.40
N ALA A 136 -4.04 -13.22 15.96
CA ALA A 136 -3.67 -12.37 14.83
C ALA A 136 -4.37 -12.82 13.54
N ARG A 137 -4.49 -14.13 13.31
CA ARG A 137 -5.22 -14.69 12.16
C ARG A 137 -6.69 -14.34 12.20
N ARG A 138 -7.35 -14.51 13.35
CA ARG A 138 -8.78 -14.16 13.49
C ARG A 138 -9.01 -12.68 13.21
N ASP A 139 -8.20 -11.81 13.79
CA ASP A 139 -8.28 -10.35 13.56
C ASP A 139 -8.19 -10.00 12.06
N LYS A 140 -7.27 -10.61 11.33
CA LYS A 140 -7.15 -10.41 9.88
C LYS A 140 -8.40 -10.86 9.13
N LEU A 141 -8.94 -12.04 9.45
CA LEU A 141 -10.14 -12.59 8.79
C LEU A 141 -11.41 -11.81 9.12
N GLU A 142 -11.49 -11.24 10.31
CA GLU A 142 -12.62 -10.42 10.75
C GLU A 142 -12.56 -8.97 10.20
N THR A 143 -11.46 -8.63 9.53
CA THR A 143 -11.21 -7.29 8.99
C THR A 143 -10.98 -7.35 7.47
N ALA A 144 -9.90 -6.78 6.99
CA ALA A 144 -9.64 -6.54 5.57
C ALA A 144 -9.24 -7.79 4.75
N TRP A 145 -9.03 -8.95 5.38
CA TRP A 145 -8.52 -10.18 4.75
C TRP A 145 -9.57 -11.27 4.54
N ALA A 146 -10.85 -10.99 4.76
CA ALA A 146 -11.92 -11.99 4.65
C ALA A 146 -12.01 -12.62 3.25
N ASP A 147 -11.72 -11.87 2.20
CA ASP A 147 -11.79 -12.31 0.79
C ASP A 147 -10.44 -12.83 0.23
N VAL A 148 -9.39 -12.89 1.07
CA VAL A 148 -8.05 -13.28 0.62
C VAL A 148 -7.85 -14.80 0.73
N ASP A 149 -7.14 -15.38 -0.24
CA ASP A 149 -6.78 -16.81 -0.20
C ASP A 149 -6.08 -17.18 1.11
N PRO A 150 -6.49 -18.25 1.78
CA PRO A 150 -5.90 -18.68 3.05
C PRO A 150 -4.39 -18.91 3.00
N GLY A 151 -3.84 -19.38 1.88
CA GLY A 151 -2.41 -19.59 1.71
C GLY A 151 -1.64 -18.26 1.72
N LEU A 152 -2.21 -17.19 1.15
CA LEU A 152 -1.63 -15.85 1.21
C LEU A 152 -1.67 -15.28 2.63
N LEU A 153 -2.74 -15.56 3.37
CA LEU A 153 -2.82 -15.17 4.79
C LEU A 153 -1.74 -15.87 5.62
N GLU A 154 -1.55 -17.18 5.46
CA GLU A 154 -0.49 -17.90 6.18
C GLU A 154 0.91 -17.39 5.82
N ALA A 155 1.16 -17.06 4.55
CA ALA A 155 2.42 -16.45 4.13
C ALA A 155 2.64 -15.05 4.76
N GLU A 156 1.58 -14.25 4.88
CA GLU A 156 1.60 -12.96 5.57
C GLU A 156 1.95 -13.11 7.05
N LEU A 157 1.29 -14.04 7.75
CA LEU A 157 1.54 -14.31 9.17
C LEU A 157 2.99 -14.76 9.40
N ALA A 158 3.49 -15.67 8.55
CA ALA A 158 4.85 -16.19 8.66
C ALA A 158 5.93 -15.12 8.40
N GLU A 159 5.70 -14.21 7.45
CA GLU A 159 6.68 -13.18 7.10
C GLU A 159 6.64 -11.99 8.06
N HIS A 160 5.45 -11.59 8.50
CA HIS A 160 5.26 -10.27 9.09
C HIS A 160 5.00 -10.27 10.60
N LEU A 161 4.63 -11.39 11.20
CA LEU A 161 4.55 -11.51 12.66
C LEU A 161 5.94 -11.70 13.28
N VAL A 162 6.15 -11.06 14.42
CA VAL A 162 7.37 -11.20 15.24
C VAL A 162 6.99 -11.37 16.71
N GLY A 163 7.80 -12.13 17.44
CA GLY A 163 7.64 -12.26 18.89
C GLY A 163 7.99 -10.97 19.63
N THR A 164 7.26 -10.70 20.71
CA THR A 164 7.60 -9.65 21.68
C THR A 164 8.39 -10.24 22.86
N PRO A 165 9.09 -9.41 23.65
CA PRO A 165 9.79 -9.87 24.86
C PRO A 165 8.87 -10.54 25.88
N GLU A 166 7.58 -10.20 25.88
CA GLU A 166 6.55 -10.73 26.76
C GLU A 166 5.95 -12.06 26.29
N GLY A 167 6.48 -12.63 25.19
CA GLY A 167 6.02 -13.89 24.61
C GLY A 167 4.74 -13.78 23.80
N ARG A 168 4.32 -12.58 23.43
CA ARG A 168 3.20 -12.29 22.55
C ARG A 168 3.70 -12.12 21.10
N VAL A 169 2.83 -11.84 20.15
CA VAL A 169 3.22 -11.57 18.76
C VAL A 169 2.66 -10.23 18.29
N THR A 170 3.43 -9.54 17.45
CA THR A 170 3.02 -8.26 16.85
C THR A 170 3.45 -8.19 15.39
N TRP A 171 2.89 -7.24 14.63
CA TRP A 171 3.32 -7.00 13.27
C TRP A 171 4.71 -6.38 13.23
N ARG A 172 5.52 -6.75 12.24
CA ARG A 172 6.84 -6.17 11.99
C ARG A 172 6.70 -4.74 11.46
N MET A 173 6.35 -3.83 12.34
CA MET A 173 6.21 -2.40 12.07
C MET A 173 6.56 -1.60 13.33
N ARG A 174 6.70 -0.28 13.19
CA ARG A 174 6.94 0.63 14.30
C ARG A 174 5.66 1.39 14.64
N LEU A 175 5.07 1.07 15.77
CA LEU A 175 3.82 1.69 16.22
C LEU A 175 3.87 3.23 16.24
N PRO A 176 4.95 3.89 16.69
CA PRO A 176 5.06 5.36 16.61
C PRO A 176 5.00 5.90 15.16
N ALA A 177 5.57 5.17 14.21
CA ALA A 177 5.50 5.55 12.80
C ALA A 177 4.08 5.40 12.26
N VAL A 178 3.42 4.27 12.53
CA VAL A 178 2.04 4.01 12.13
C VAL A 178 1.10 5.07 12.68
N THR A 179 1.23 5.42 13.97
CA THR A 179 0.42 6.47 14.60
C THR A 179 0.64 7.83 13.94
N SER A 180 1.89 8.17 13.59
CA SER A 180 2.20 9.40 12.85
C SER A 180 1.55 9.40 11.47
N TYR A 181 1.54 8.26 10.77
CA TYR A 181 0.95 8.13 9.44
C TYR A 181 -0.58 8.27 9.44
N TRP A 182 -1.28 7.93 10.51
CA TRP A 182 -2.71 8.25 10.63
C TRP A 182 -2.93 9.76 10.51
N GLY A 183 -2.10 10.58 11.15
CA GLY A 183 -2.15 12.04 11.00
C GLY A 183 -1.84 12.51 9.56
N GLN A 184 -0.97 11.81 8.83
CA GLN A 184 -0.71 12.13 7.42
C GLN A 184 -1.91 11.81 6.52
N LEU A 185 -2.66 10.73 6.81
CA LEU A 185 -3.85 10.33 6.05
C LEU A 185 -5.05 11.27 6.27
N ALA A 186 -5.06 12.04 7.36
CA ALA A 186 -6.04 13.08 7.65
C ALA A 186 -5.80 14.40 6.88
N ARG A 187 -4.66 14.52 6.17
CA ARG A 187 -4.37 15.71 5.35
C ARG A 187 -5.41 15.83 4.22
N GLU A 188 -5.64 17.06 3.78
CA GLU A 188 -6.53 17.31 2.64
C GLU A 188 -6.17 16.44 1.43
N LEU A 189 -7.22 15.98 0.73
CA LEU A 189 -7.06 15.25 -0.51
C LEU A 189 -6.29 16.10 -1.53
N VAL A 190 -5.17 15.59 -2.00
CA VAL A 190 -4.43 16.14 -3.13
C VAL A 190 -4.51 15.18 -4.32
N LEU A 191 -4.70 15.73 -5.52
CA LEU A 191 -4.74 14.95 -6.75
C LEU A 191 -3.35 14.83 -7.37
N PRO A 192 -3.08 13.77 -8.14
CA PRO A 192 -1.87 13.68 -8.95
C PRO A 192 -1.86 14.74 -10.06
N PRO A 193 -0.71 15.04 -10.69
CA PRO A 193 -0.65 15.94 -11.82
C PRO A 193 -1.57 15.49 -12.97
N PRO A 194 -2.34 16.41 -13.61
CA PRO A 194 -3.35 16.04 -14.62
C PRO A 194 -2.82 15.24 -15.82
N ARG A 195 -1.53 15.40 -16.13
CA ARG A 195 -0.87 14.69 -17.25
C ARG A 195 -0.56 13.22 -16.96
N ILE A 196 -0.62 12.78 -15.70
CA ILE A 196 -0.28 11.40 -15.32
C ILE A 196 -1.55 10.54 -15.40
N PRO A 197 -1.59 9.52 -16.29
CA PRO A 197 -2.69 8.58 -16.32
C PRO A 197 -2.90 7.95 -14.95
N THR A 198 -4.13 7.97 -14.46
CA THR A 198 -4.46 7.51 -13.12
C THR A 198 -5.64 6.56 -13.15
N VAL A 199 -5.41 5.34 -12.71
CA VAL A 199 -6.44 4.34 -12.51
C VAL A 199 -6.69 4.22 -11.01
N LEU A 200 -7.94 4.34 -10.60
CA LEU A 200 -8.40 4.08 -9.25
C LEU A 200 -9.22 2.80 -9.23
N VAL A 201 -8.84 1.87 -8.38
CA VAL A 201 -9.62 0.67 -8.10
C VAL A 201 -10.25 0.82 -6.72
N ARG A 202 -11.57 0.87 -6.68
CA ARG A 202 -12.35 0.90 -5.45
C ARG A 202 -12.70 -0.52 -5.03
N ALA A 203 -12.47 -0.85 -3.76
CA ALA A 203 -13.00 -2.05 -3.14
C ALA A 203 -14.45 -1.79 -2.69
N GLY A 204 -15.41 -2.53 -3.25
CA GLY A 204 -16.84 -2.28 -3.04
C GLY A 204 -17.32 -2.46 -1.59
N LYS A 205 -16.58 -3.26 -0.79
CA LYS A 205 -16.88 -3.53 0.62
C LYS A 205 -16.08 -2.64 1.59
N SER A 206 -15.13 -1.84 1.08
CA SER A 206 -14.28 -0.96 1.89
C SER A 206 -14.86 0.45 2.01
N PRO A 207 -14.72 1.12 3.16
CA PRO A 207 -15.23 2.47 3.37
C PRO A 207 -14.28 3.59 2.91
N PHE A 208 -13.04 3.27 2.49
CA PHE A 208 -11.99 4.29 2.31
C PHE A 208 -12.20 5.17 1.06
N VAL A 209 -12.70 4.61 -0.03
CA VAL A 209 -12.97 5.37 -1.25
C VAL A 209 -14.43 5.83 -1.27
N THR A 210 -14.66 7.09 -0.92
CA THR A 210 -15.99 7.69 -0.86
C THR A 210 -16.45 8.18 -2.24
N PRO A 211 -17.77 8.42 -2.45
CA PRO A 211 -18.24 9.08 -3.66
C PRO A 211 -17.59 10.46 -3.89
N ALA A 212 -17.28 11.20 -2.83
CA ALA A 212 -16.58 12.48 -2.93
C ALA A 212 -15.14 12.31 -3.45
N THR A 213 -14.43 11.28 -3.00
CA THR A 213 -13.11 10.92 -3.50
C THR A 213 -13.17 10.60 -5.00
N VAL A 214 -14.13 9.76 -5.43
CA VAL A 214 -14.32 9.43 -6.86
C VAL A 214 -14.61 10.67 -7.68
N ALA A 215 -15.52 11.54 -7.21
CA ALA A 215 -15.87 12.78 -7.90
C ALA A 215 -14.65 13.73 -8.05
N ALA A 216 -13.79 13.82 -7.05
CA ALA A 216 -12.56 14.60 -7.14
C ALA A 216 -11.61 14.05 -8.22
N PHE A 217 -11.36 12.73 -8.24
CA PHE A 217 -10.52 12.10 -9.26
C PHE A 217 -11.11 12.18 -10.67
N ALA A 218 -12.44 12.15 -10.81
CA ALA A 218 -13.11 12.27 -12.11
C ALA A 218 -12.88 13.63 -12.79
N THR A 219 -12.31 14.62 -12.11
CA THR A 219 -11.87 15.89 -12.73
C THR A 219 -10.57 15.76 -13.53
N LEU A 220 -9.84 14.66 -13.38
CA LEU A 220 -8.58 14.42 -14.09
C LEU A 220 -8.86 13.97 -15.54
N PRO A 221 -8.12 14.50 -16.54
CA PRO A 221 -8.38 14.21 -17.96
C PRO A 221 -8.07 12.75 -18.37
N HIS A 222 -7.19 12.07 -17.63
CA HIS A 222 -6.74 10.70 -17.90
C HIS A 222 -7.05 9.79 -16.70
N PHE A 223 -8.30 9.80 -16.27
CA PHE A 223 -8.79 9.03 -15.14
C PHE A 223 -9.64 7.83 -15.57
N THR A 224 -9.41 6.69 -14.92
CA THR A 224 -10.23 5.50 -15.06
C THR A 224 -10.61 4.96 -13.68
N LEU A 225 -11.87 4.59 -13.51
CA LEU A 225 -12.36 3.96 -12.28
C LEU A 225 -12.70 2.50 -12.55
N HIS A 226 -12.24 1.62 -11.67
CA HIS A 226 -12.73 0.23 -11.54
C HIS A 226 -13.31 0.03 -10.15
N GLU A 227 -14.32 -0.84 -10.05
CA GLU A 227 -14.88 -1.27 -8.77
C GLU A 227 -14.85 -2.79 -8.71
N PHE A 228 -14.23 -3.33 -7.65
CA PHE A 228 -14.11 -4.77 -7.43
C PHE A 228 -14.96 -5.18 -6.22
N ASP A 229 -15.68 -6.29 -6.34
CA ASP A 229 -16.45 -6.87 -5.23
C ASP A 229 -15.52 -7.60 -4.26
N CYS A 230 -14.80 -6.83 -3.45
CA CYS A 230 -13.89 -7.34 -2.43
C CYS A 230 -13.75 -6.36 -1.27
N ASP A 231 -13.12 -6.82 -0.20
CA ASP A 231 -12.62 -6.00 0.89
C ASP A 231 -11.35 -5.25 0.51
N HIS A 232 -10.79 -4.52 1.45
CA HIS A 232 -9.68 -3.58 1.28
C HIS A 232 -8.42 -4.16 0.61
N MET A 233 -8.16 -5.47 0.74
CA MET A 233 -6.93 -6.10 0.23
C MET A 233 -7.03 -6.48 -1.26
N VAL A 234 -7.29 -5.49 -2.12
CA VAL A 234 -7.61 -5.63 -3.55
C VAL A 234 -6.65 -6.55 -4.30
N ALA A 235 -5.33 -6.31 -4.20
CA ALA A 235 -4.33 -7.08 -4.95
C ALA A 235 -4.28 -8.55 -4.54
N GLN A 236 -4.59 -8.87 -3.28
CA GLN A 236 -4.60 -10.24 -2.74
C GLN A 236 -5.93 -10.95 -2.98
N ALA A 237 -7.05 -10.21 -2.93
CA ALA A 237 -8.39 -10.75 -3.12
C ALA A 237 -8.77 -10.91 -4.59
N ARG A 238 -8.26 -10.03 -5.46
CA ARG A 238 -8.56 -9.99 -6.91
C ARG A 238 -7.28 -9.86 -7.75
N PRO A 239 -6.37 -10.85 -7.67
CA PRO A 239 -5.06 -10.73 -8.33
C PRO A 239 -5.16 -10.68 -9.86
N ALA A 240 -6.06 -11.43 -10.48
CA ALA A 240 -6.22 -11.45 -11.93
C ALA A 240 -6.72 -10.09 -12.44
N GLU A 241 -7.82 -9.58 -11.87
CA GLU A 241 -8.40 -8.29 -12.23
C GLU A 241 -7.41 -7.14 -11.96
N THR A 242 -6.67 -7.20 -10.84
CA THR A 242 -5.61 -6.22 -10.53
C THR A 242 -4.53 -6.24 -11.59
N THR A 243 -4.15 -7.42 -12.06
CA THR A 243 -3.15 -7.61 -13.11
C THR A 243 -3.59 -7.01 -14.44
N ASP A 244 -4.85 -7.22 -14.82
CA ASP A 244 -5.42 -6.66 -16.08
C ASP A 244 -5.39 -5.12 -16.02
N VAL A 245 -5.71 -4.54 -14.88
CA VAL A 245 -5.60 -3.09 -14.66
C VAL A 245 -4.14 -2.62 -14.78
N VAL A 246 -3.19 -3.31 -14.17
CA VAL A 246 -1.77 -2.94 -14.26
C VAL A 246 -1.29 -3.02 -15.71
N ARG A 247 -1.61 -4.10 -16.44
CA ARG A 247 -1.25 -4.26 -17.85
C ARG A 247 -1.82 -3.17 -18.76
N SER A 248 -2.98 -2.63 -18.44
CA SER A 248 -3.62 -1.59 -19.25
C SER A 248 -2.83 -0.26 -19.30
N VAL A 249 -1.84 -0.09 -18.42
CA VAL A 249 -1.01 1.14 -18.29
C VAL A 249 0.50 0.88 -18.43
N LEU A 250 0.92 -0.37 -18.70
CA LEU A 250 2.31 -0.72 -19.02
C LEU A 250 2.64 -0.32 -20.45
#